data_ced3b8bdc2e3938198c71be72d01e97b
#
_entry.id   ced3b8bdc2e3938198c71be72d01e97b
#
_cell.length_a   1.000
_cell.length_b   1.000
_cell.length_c   1.000
_cell.angle_alpha   90.00
_cell.angle_beta   90.00
_cell.angle_gamma   90.00
#
_symmetry.space_group_name_H-M   'P 1'
#
loop_
_entity.id
_entity.type
_entity.pdbx_description
1 polymer ?
#
loop_
_entity_poly.entity_id
_entity_poly.type
_entity_poly.pdbx_seq_one_letter_code
_entity_poly.pdbx_strand_id
1 'polypeptide(L)'
;MTNTYYIIDFDSTFTKVEGLDELANIALAGSANREKIVQQIRNLTEQGMNGEITFSEALTKRIALLKANRSDIDKLVDFLYTQVSESFQRNEKFLREYADNILIISGGFKEFIVPIVTSMGIKEANVYANTFVFDAEGNITGVDENNVLAHEKGKVKLLGSLNLDGDIYAIGDVYTDYELRSSGLANRFYAFTENVEREKVTA
;
A
#
# COMPACT_ATOMS: atom_id res chain seq x y z
N MET A 1 31.38 -1.38 2.83
CA MET A 1 30.37 -1.03 1.82
C MET A 1 29.19 -0.47 2.59
N THR A 2 28.67 0.68 2.20
CA THR A 2 27.46 1.24 2.78
C THR A 2 26.26 0.34 2.42
N ASN A 3 25.41 0.02 3.37
CA ASN A 3 24.17 -0.72 3.08
C ASN A 3 23.28 0.13 2.17
N THR A 4 22.51 -0.52 1.32
CA THR A 4 21.49 0.15 0.51
C THR A 4 20.14 -0.47 0.81
N TYR A 5 19.16 0.36 1.15
CA TYR A 5 17.78 -0.06 1.43
C TYR A 5 16.85 0.43 0.33
N TYR A 6 15.90 -0.40 -0.04
CA TYR A 6 14.87 -0.11 -1.04
C TYR A 6 13.51 -0.06 -0.35
N ILE A 7 12.93 1.12 -0.29
CA ILE A 7 11.58 1.34 0.27
C ILE A 7 10.61 1.33 -0.90
N ILE A 8 9.74 0.36 -0.94
CA ILE A 8 8.83 0.16 -2.09
C ILE A 8 7.39 0.28 -1.58
N ASP A 9 6.58 1.09 -2.26
CA ASP A 9 5.14 1.11 -2.04
C ASP A 9 4.46 -0.12 -2.66
N PHE A 10 3.22 -0.38 -2.27
CA PHE A 10 2.49 -1.57 -2.73
C PHE A 10 1.44 -1.24 -3.79
N ASP A 11 0.41 -0.46 -3.43
CA ASP A 11 -0.70 -0.13 -4.32
C ASP A 11 -0.21 0.72 -5.50
N SER A 12 -0.67 0.44 -6.72
CA SER A 12 -0.26 1.08 -7.97
C SER A 12 1.25 1.07 -8.26
N THR A 13 2.06 0.47 -7.38
CA THR A 13 3.52 0.32 -7.51
C THR A 13 3.90 -1.15 -7.61
N PHE A 14 3.94 -1.91 -6.50
CA PHE A 14 4.25 -3.35 -6.51
C PHE A 14 3.15 -4.13 -7.23
N THR A 15 1.90 -3.72 -7.07
CA THR A 15 0.75 -4.20 -7.84
C THR A 15 0.21 -3.10 -8.77
N LYS A 16 -0.53 -3.53 -9.81
CA LYS A 16 -1.11 -2.66 -10.85
C LYS A 16 -2.36 -1.90 -10.37
N VAL A 17 -2.88 -2.23 -9.18
CA VAL A 17 -4.20 -1.80 -8.70
C VAL A 17 -4.15 -1.29 -7.25
N GLU A 18 -5.22 -0.61 -6.84
CA GLU A 18 -5.47 -0.19 -5.47
C GLU A 18 -6.21 -1.30 -4.70
N GLY A 19 -5.55 -1.92 -3.70
CA GLY A 19 -6.08 -3.10 -3.00
C GLY A 19 -7.43 -2.87 -2.33
N LEU A 20 -7.66 -1.73 -1.66
CA LEU A 20 -8.97 -1.42 -1.05
C LEU A 20 -10.08 -1.22 -2.07
N ASP A 21 -9.79 -0.66 -3.24
CA ASP A 21 -10.78 -0.46 -4.30
C ASP A 21 -11.21 -1.81 -4.88
N GLU A 22 -10.24 -2.73 -5.06
CA GLU A 22 -10.54 -4.09 -5.54
C GLU A 22 -11.24 -4.94 -4.46
N LEU A 23 -10.88 -4.78 -3.18
CA LEU A 23 -11.61 -5.43 -2.09
C LEU A 23 -13.09 -5.00 -2.07
N ALA A 24 -13.37 -3.71 -2.32
CA ALA A 24 -14.74 -3.21 -2.45
C ALA A 24 -15.47 -3.84 -3.66
N ASN A 25 -14.78 -3.97 -4.79
CA ASN A 25 -15.33 -4.65 -5.98
C ASN A 25 -15.74 -6.09 -5.69
N ILE A 26 -14.93 -6.82 -4.91
CA ILE A 26 -15.15 -8.22 -4.55
C ILE A 26 -16.30 -8.32 -3.53
N ALA A 27 -16.21 -7.59 -2.43
CA ALA A 27 -17.17 -7.65 -1.34
C ALA A 27 -18.60 -7.24 -1.77
N LEU A 28 -18.71 -6.32 -2.70
CA LEU A 28 -19.98 -5.80 -3.18
C LEU A 28 -20.48 -6.44 -4.47
N ALA A 29 -19.86 -7.55 -4.94
CA ALA A 29 -20.18 -8.17 -6.22
C ALA A 29 -21.68 -8.54 -6.40
N GLY A 30 -22.38 -8.88 -5.31
CA GLY A 30 -23.82 -9.18 -5.32
C GLY A 30 -24.75 -8.01 -4.94
N SER A 31 -24.21 -6.81 -4.69
CA SER A 31 -24.99 -5.66 -4.22
C SER A 31 -25.58 -4.86 -5.38
N ALA A 32 -26.88 -4.54 -5.29
CA ALA A 32 -27.54 -3.65 -6.24
C ALA A 32 -26.92 -2.21 -6.29
N ASN A 33 -26.25 -1.81 -5.22
CA ASN A 33 -25.59 -0.50 -5.10
C ASN A 33 -24.06 -0.57 -5.35
N ARG A 34 -23.54 -1.69 -5.87
CA ARG A 34 -22.10 -1.90 -6.05
C ARG A 34 -21.40 -0.73 -6.75
N GLU A 35 -21.86 -0.39 -7.93
CA GLU A 35 -21.22 0.66 -8.76
C GLU A 35 -21.14 2.00 -8.02
N LYS A 36 -22.24 2.38 -7.35
CA LYS A 36 -22.31 3.63 -6.58
C LYS A 36 -21.31 3.62 -5.42
N ILE A 37 -21.24 2.53 -4.66
CA ILE A 37 -20.36 2.45 -3.47
C ILE A 37 -18.90 2.38 -3.91
N VAL A 38 -18.57 1.57 -4.91
CA VAL A 38 -17.21 1.47 -5.47
C VAL A 38 -16.75 2.84 -5.98
N GLN A 39 -17.62 3.57 -6.69
CA GLN A 39 -17.27 4.92 -7.15
C GLN A 39 -17.06 5.90 -5.98
N GLN A 40 -17.85 5.80 -4.91
CA GLN A 40 -17.61 6.60 -3.70
C GLN A 40 -16.26 6.29 -3.05
N ILE A 41 -15.87 5.02 -2.97
CA ILE A 41 -14.57 4.60 -2.43
C ILE A 41 -13.44 5.16 -3.29
N ARG A 42 -13.51 5.05 -4.61
CA ARG A 42 -12.52 5.63 -5.54
C ARG A 42 -12.40 7.13 -5.39
N ASN A 43 -13.53 7.84 -5.32
CA ASN A 43 -13.51 9.29 -5.11
C ASN A 43 -12.83 9.68 -3.79
N LEU A 44 -13.04 8.92 -2.71
CA LEU A 44 -12.35 9.13 -1.43
C LEU A 44 -10.84 8.86 -1.53
N THR A 45 -10.44 7.85 -2.31
CA THR A 45 -9.03 7.58 -2.63
C THR A 45 -8.41 8.79 -3.33
N GLU A 46 -9.04 9.29 -4.39
CA GLU A 46 -8.57 10.46 -5.13
C GLU A 46 -8.49 11.73 -4.28
N GLN A 47 -9.53 12.00 -3.47
CA GLN A 47 -9.55 13.15 -2.56
C GLN A 47 -8.41 13.10 -1.54
N GLY A 48 -8.14 11.92 -0.97
CA GLY A 48 -7.00 11.71 -0.07
C GLY A 48 -5.66 11.94 -0.78
N MET A 49 -5.47 11.37 -1.97
CA MET A 49 -4.25 11.53 -2.77
C MET A 49 -4.04 12.98 -3.24
N ASN A 50 -5.13 13.73 -3.48
CA ASN A 50 -5.09 15.13 -3.86
C ASN A 50 -4.91 16.08 -2.65
N GLY A 51 -5.01 15.56 -1.42
CA GLY A 51 -4.94 16.37 -0.21
C GLY A 51 -6.18 17.23 0.06
N GLU A 52 -7.32 16.90 -0.56
CA GLU A 52 -8.61 17.56 -0.34
C GLU A 52 -9.20 17.18 1.02
N ILE A 53 -8.96 15.95 1.45
CA ILE A 53 -9.24 15.43 2.81
C ILE A 53 -7.97 14.78 3.35
N THR A 54 -7.90 14.58 4.67
CA THR A 54 -6.74 13.92 5.28
C THR A 54 -6.70 12.43 4.91
N PHE A 55 -5.51 11.84 4.95
CA PHE A 55 -5.35 10.40 4.70
C PHE A 55 -6.18 9.57 5.68
N SER A 56 -6.12 9.90 6.97
CA SER A 56 -6.87 9.21 8.03
C SER A 56 -8.39 9.29 7.81
N GLU A 57 -8.90 10.47 7.41
CA GLU A 57 -10.31 10.66 7.08
C GLU A 57 -10.74 9.82 5.87
N ALA A 58 -9.93 9.84 4.79
CA ALA A 58 -10.18 9.04 3.61
C ALA A 58 -10.23 7.54 3.95
N LEU A 59 -9.24 7.06 4.72
CA LEU A 59 -9.13 5.67 5.13
C LEU A 59 -10.36 5.23 5.95
N THR A 60 -10.73 6.00 6.98
CA THR A 60 -11.88 5.70 7.84
C THR A 60 -13.20 5.64 7.04
N LYS A 61 -13.41 6.61 6.15
CA LYS A 61 -14.62 6.64 5.30
C LYS A 61 -14.68 5.48 4.32
N ARG A 62 -13.55 5.10 3.73
CA ARG A 62 -13.45 3.94 2.81
C ARG A 62 -13.77 2.65 3.54
N ILE A 63 -13.19 2.41 4.72
CA ILE A 63 -13.46 1.23 5.56
C ILE A 63 -14.95 1.14 5.92
N ALA A 64 -15.57 2.23 6.32
CA ALA A 64 -17.01 2.24 6.68
C ALA A 64 -17.93 1.83 5.51
N LEU A 65 -17.51 2.06 4.26
CA LEU A 65 -18.25 1.68 3.06
C LEU A 65 -17.97 0.25 2.59
N LEU A 66 -16.84 -0.34 3.00
CA LEU A 66 -16.27 -1.55 2.41
C LEU A 66 -17.15 -2.81 2.61
N LYS A 67 -17.75 -2.99 3.79
CA LYS A 67 -18.60 -4.17 4.14
C LYS A 67 -17.98 -5.53 3.73
N ALA A 68 -16.69 -5.66 3.87
CA ALA A 68 -15.93 -6.86 3.52
C ALA A 68 -15.63 -7.72 4.75
N ASN A 69 -15.27 -8.96 4.53
CA ASN A 69 -14.89 -9.92 5.55
C ASN A 69 -13.60 -10.67 5.15
N ARG A 70 -13.12 -11.57 6.01
CA ARG A 70 -11.90 -12.35 5.77
C ARG A 70 -11.94 -13.13 4.44
N SER A 71 -13.07 -13.73 4.09
CA SER A 71 -13.16 -14.49 2.83
C SER A 71 -13.08 -13.61 1.59
N ASP A 72 -13.42 -12.34 1.69
CA ASP A 72 -13.27 -11.40 0.59
C ASP A 72 -11.80 -10.97 0.45
N ILE A 73 -11.05 -10.91 1.57
CA ILE A 73 -9.59 -10.71 1.54
C ILE A 73 -8.90 -11.89 0.86
N ASP A 74 -9.31 -13.14 1.16
CA ASP A 74 -8.74 -14.32 0.50
C ASP A 74 -8.91 -14.24 -1.03
N LYS A 75 -10.12 -13.86 -1.50
CA LYS A 75 -10.38 -13.65 -2.93
C LYS A 75 -9.56 -12.50 -3.52
N LEU A 76 -9.36 -11.42 -2.74
CA LEU A 76 -8.49 -10.31 -3.16
C LEU A 76 -7.05 -10.79 -3.32
N VAL A 77 -6.54 -11.57 -2.39
CA VAL A 77 -5.18 -12.13 -2.47
C VAL A 77 -5.01 -12.96 -3.73
N ASP A 78 -5.96 -13.86 -4.03
CA ASP A 78 -5.95 -14.66 -5.27
C ASP A 78 -5.91 -13.77 -6.52
N PHE A 79 -6.69 -12.70 -6.53
CA PHE A 79 -6.68 -11.73 -7.62
C PHE A 79 -5.34 -10.97 -7.71
N LEU A 80 -4.81 -10.48 -6.59
CA LEU A 80 -3.57 -9.68 -6.55
C LEU A 80 -2.34 -10.46 -7.02
N TYR A 81 -2.29 -11.78 -6.89
CA TYR A 81 -1.22 -12.60 -7.50
C TYR A 81 -1.12 -12.39 -9.01
N THR A 82 -2.22 -12.08 -9.69
CA THR A 82 -2.25 -11.79 -11.13
C THR A 82 -1.92 -10.33 -11.45
N GLN A 83 -1.87 -9.47 -10.43
CA GLN A 83 -1.74 -8.02 -10.58
C GLN A 83 -0.36 -7.49 -10.21
N VAL A 84 0.63 -8.33 -9.93
CA VAL A 84 2.00 -7.87 -9.71
C VAL A 84 2.52 -7.14 -10.95
N SER A 85 3.15 -5.98 -10.75
CA SER A 85 3.69 -5.17 -11.85
C SER A 85 4.79 -5.90 -12.60
N GLU A 86 4.85 -5.72 -13.90
CA GLU A 86 5.73 -6.51 -14.79
C GLU A 86 7.21 -6.31 -14.47
N SER A 87 7.61 -5.10 -14.08
CA SER A 87 8.99 -4.83 -13.69
C SER A 87 9.40 -5.62 -12.44
N PHE A 88 8.52 -5.79 -11.45
CA PHE A 88 8.82 -6.62 -10.29
C PHE A 88 8.87 -8.10 -10.65
N GLN A 89 7.95 -8.59 -11.49
CA GLN A 89 7.99 -9.97 -11.99
C GLN A 89 9.30 -10.26 -12.73
N ARG A 90 9.74 -9.36 -13.63
CA ARG A 90 11.00 -9.52 -14.37
C ARG A 90 12.23 -9.48 -13.47
N ASN A 91 12.16 -8.81 -12.34
CA ASN A 91 13.24 -8.62 -11.39
C ASN A 91 13.12 -9.48 -10.11
N GLU A 92 12.34 -10.56 -10.14
CA GLU A 92 12.14 -11.44 -8.97
C GLU A 92 13.47 -11.91 -8.36
N LYS A 93 14.49 -12.20 -9.18
CA LYS A 93 15.82 -12.58 -8.70
C LYS A 93 16.43 -11.48 -7.82
N PHE A 94 16.31 -10.22 -8.21
CA PHE A 94 16.77 -9.08 -7.43
C PHE A 94 16.03 -8.99 -6.10
N LEU A 95 14.69 -9.15 -6.11
CA LEU A 95 13.87 -9.11 -4.89
C LEU A 95 14.34 -10.18 -3.89
N ARG A 96 14.62 -11.39 -4.34
CA ARG A 96 15.11 -12.48 -3.49
C ARG A 96 16.53 -12.23 -3.00
N GLU A 97 17.43 -11.72 -3.85
CA GLU A 97 18.82 -11.44 -3.50
C GLU A 97 18.95 -10.33 -2.46
N TYR A 98 18.11 -9.29 -2.57
CA TYR A 98 18.11 -8.14 -1.68
C TYR A 98 16.97 -8.15 -0.64
N ALA A 99 16.39 -9.31 -0.35
CA ALA A 99 15.24 -9.48 0.54
C ALA A 99 15.47 -8.91 1.96
N ASP A 100 16.71 -8.84 2.43
CA ASP A 100 17.06 -8.24 3.71
C ASP A 100 17.04 -6.71 3.69
N ASN A 101 17.18 -6.14 2.51
CA ASN A 101 17.33 -4.69 2.30
C ASN A 101 16.08 -4.06 1.66
N ILE A 102 15.10 -4.86 1.26
CA ILE A 102 13.84 -4.38 0.70
C ILE A 102 12.80 -4.29 1.82
N LEU A 103 12.21 -3.11 1.96
CA LEU A 103 11.10 -2.85 2.88
C LEU A 103 9.88 -2.41 2.08
N ILE A 104 8.75 -3.04 2.34
CA ILE A 104 7.46 -2.58 1.83
C ILE A 104 6.87 -1.62 2.87
N ILE A 105 6.65 -0.36 2.49
CA ILE A 105 6.02 0.64 3.35
C ILE A 105 4.79 1.20 2.61
N SER A 106 3.61 0.76 3.01
CA SER A 106 2.35 1.04 2.31
C SER A 106 1.25 1.54 3.24
N GLY A 107 0.38 2.38 2.70
CA GLY A 107 -0.91 2.75 3.31
C GLY A 107 -1.97 1.64 3.21
N GLY A 108 -1.70 0.56 2.48
CA GLY A 108 -2.54 -0.63 2.36
C GLY A 108 -2.54 -1.50 3.62
N PHE A 109 -2.94 -2.78 3.51
CA PHE A 109 -3.15 -3.67 4.65
C PHE A 109 -2.33 -4.95 4.55
N LYS A 110 -1.73 -5.35 5.67
CA LYS A 110 -0.88 -6.54 5.77
C LYS A 110 -1.58 -7.81 5.31
N GLU A 111 -2.88 -7.93 5.57
CA GLU A 111 -3.66 -9.11 5.28
C GLU A 111 -3.66 -9.49 3.80
N PHE A 112 -3.52 -8.53 2.90
CA PHE A 112 -3.39 -8.83 1.47
C PHE A 112 -1.99 -8.53 0.90
N ILE A 113 -1.20 -7.66 1.53
CA ILE A 113 0.17 -7.34 1.07
C ILE A 113 1.14 -8.49 1.34
N VAL A 114 1.14 -9.01 2.58
CA VAL A 114 2.10 -10.04 3.02
C VAL A 114 2.10 -11.26 2.11
N PRO A 115 0.96 -11.90 1.78
CA PRO A 115 0.96 -13.07 0.90
C PRO A 115 1.64 -12.81 -0.44
N ILE A 116 1.38 -11.64 -1.04
CA ILE A 116 1.90 -11.30 -2.38
C ILE A 116 3.42 -11.11 -2.34
N VAL A 117 3.92 -10.25 -1.46
CA VAL A 117 5.33 -9.89 -1.44
C VAL A 117 6.22 -11.03 -0.93
N THR A 118 5.71 -11.86 -0.02
CA THR A 118 6.46 -13.04 0.47
C THR A 118 6.59 -14.12 -0.62
N SER A 119 5.61 -14.26 -1.49
CA SER A 119 5.73 -15.17 -2.65
C SER A 119 6.88 -14.75 -3.60
N MET A 120 7.17 -13.46 -3.66
CA MET A 120 8.28 -12.89 -4.43
C MET A 120 9.62 -12.86 -3.67
N GLY A 121 9.66 -13.41 -2.45
CA GLY A 121 10.86 -13.57 -1.63
C GLY A 121 11.12 -12.46 -0.63
N ILE A 122 10.28 -11.42 -0.54
CA ILE A 122 10.40 -10.36 0.47
C ILE A 122 9.98 -10.92 1.83
N LYS A 123 10.72 -10.58 2.89
CA LYS A 123 10.43 -11.08 4.23
C LYS A 123 9.21 -10.39 4.84
N GLU A 124 8.34 -11.15 5.50
CA GLU A 124 7.19 -10.60 6.24
C GLU A 124 7.61 -9.54 7.27
N ALA A 125 8.73 -9.75 7.96
CA ALA A 125 9.29 -8.80 8.94
C ALA A 125 9.64 -7.43 8.33
N ASN A 126 9.79 -7.35 7.01
CA ASN A 126 10.09 -6.13 6.25
C ASN A 126 8.82 -5.49 5.65
N VAL A 127 7.62 -5.99 6.02
CA VAL A 127 6.35 -5.43 5.55
C VAL A 127 5.73 -4.55 6.63
N TYR A 128 5.65 -3.28 6.33
CA TYR A 128 5.03 -2.24 7.15
C TYR A 128 3.79 -1.73 6.42
N ALA A 129 2.63 -2.05 6.95
CA ALA A 129 1.33 -1.66 6.40
C ALA A 129 0.30 -1.57 7.53
N ASN A 130 -0.89 -1.07 7.25
CA ASN A 130 -1.99 -1.09 8.20
C ASN A 130 -2.45 -2.54 8.48
N THR A 131 -3.31 -2.70 9.48
CA THR A 131 -4.00 -3.96 9.81
C THR A 131 -5.48 -3.68 10.00
N PHE A 132 -6.32 -4.60 9.52
CA PHE A 132 -7.76 -4.52 9.76
C PHE A 132 -8.12 -4.88 11.19
N VAL A 133 -9.18 -4.27 11.69
CA VAL A 133 -9.89 -4.71 12.89
C VAL A 133 -11.10 -5.53 12.45
N PHE A 134 -11.29 -6.69 13.08
CA PHE A 134 -12.38 -7.62 12.74
C PHE A 134 -13.31 -7.81 13.95
N ASP A 135 -14.60 -8.04 13.68
CA ASP A 135 -15.53 -8.56 14.66
C ASP A 135 -15.39 -10.09 14.84
N ALA A 136 -16.21 -10.67 15.74
CA ALA A 136 -16.19 -12.09 16.03
C ALA A 136 -16.60 -12.97 14.80
N GLU A 137 -17.37 -12.42 13.89
CA GLU A 137 -17.83 -13.06 12.66
C GLU A 137 -16.80 -12.91 11.52
N GLY A 138 -15.73 -12.15 11.73
CA GLY A 138 -14.67 -11.92 10.75
C GLY A 138 -14.96 -10.80 9.75
N ASN A 139 -15.96 -9.94 10.02
CA ASN A 139 -16.20 -8.76 9.21
C ASN A 139 -15.21 -7.64 9.57
N ILE A 140 -14.80 -6.87 8.58
CA ILE A 140 -13.95 -5.70 8.79
C ILE A 140 -14.78 -4.58 9.43
N THR A 141 -14.32 -4.10 10.60
CA THR A 141 -14.99 -3.05 11.37
C THR A 141 -14.17 -1.76 11.48
N GLY A 142 -12.87 -1.82 11.14
CA GLY A 142 -11.99 -0.66 11.26
C GLY A 142 -10.55 -0.96 10.84
N VAL A 143 -9.68 -0.03 11.18
CA VAL A 143 -8.22 -0.11 11.06
C VAL A 143 -7.62 0.03 12.47
N ASP A 144 -6.47 -0.60 12.70
CA ASP A 144 -5.72 -0.37 13.94
C ASP A 144 -5.20 1.07 13.99
N GLU A 145 -5.87 1.88 14.80
CA GLU A 145 -5.55 3.31 14.97
C GLU A 145 -4.22 3.56 15.69
N ASN A 146 -3.63 2.54 16.34
CA ASN A 146 -2.29 2.65 16.93
C ASN A 146 -1.18 2.53 15.87
N ASN A 147 -1.52 2.08 14.67
CA ASN A 147 -0.56 1.99 13.58
C ASN A 147 -0.24 3.39 13.01
N VAL A 148 1.03 3.76 13.04
CA VAL A 148 1.47 5.07 12.53
C VAL A 148 1.09 5.30 11.06
N LEU A 149 0.96 4.22 10.27
CA LEU A 149 0.59 4.27 8.85
C LEU A 149 -0.89 4.56 8.63
N ALA A 150 -1.73 4.53 9.67
CA ALA A 150 -3.12 4.97 9.59
C ALA A 150 -3.27 6.51 9.64
N HIS A 151 -2.17 7.24 9.84
CA HIS A 151 -2.16 8.69 10.07
C HIS A 151 -1.33 9.44 9.03
N GLU A 152 -1.51 10.77 9.01
CA GLU A 152 -0.77 11.68 8.14
C GLU A 152 0.74 11.56 8.38
N LYS A 153 1.51 11.59 7.29
CA LYS A 153 2.96 11.40 7.29
C LYS A 153 3.41 10.08 7.91
N GLY A 154 2.55 9.07 7.89
CA GLY A 154 2.82 7.76 8.47
C GLY A 154 4.08 7.12 7.92
N LYS A 155 4.29 7.15 6.60
CA LYS A 155 5.51 6.62 5.95
C LYS A 155 6.77 7.33 6.44
N VAL A 156 6.75 8.66 6.56
CA VAL A 156 7.89 9.47 7.06
C VAL A 156 8.19 9.14 8.53
N LYS A 157 7.16 9.11 9.38
CA LYS A 157 7.32 8.79 10.80
C LYS A 157 7.86 7.37 11.00
N LEU A 158 7.31 6.40 10.26
CA LEU A 158 7.76 5.02 10.32
C LEU A 158 9.22 4.90 9.88
N LEU A 159 9.56 5.37 8.67
CA LEU A 159 10.92 5.25 8.15
C LEU A 159 11.95 5.90 9.08
N GLY A 160 11.63 7.10 9.63
CA GLY A 160 12.48 7.77 10.61
C GLY A 160 12.72 6.94 11.88
N SER A 161 11.73 6.17 12.33
CA SER A 161 11.84 5.33 13.53
C SER A 161 12.70 4.06 13.32
N LEU A 162 12.87 3.61 12.08
CA LEU A 162 13.64 2.41 11.76
C LEU A 162 15.15 2.61 11.91
N ASN A 163 15.63 3.86 11.93
CA ASN A 163 17.04 4.23 12.10
C ASN A 163 17.99 3.41 11.18
N LEU A 164 17.64 3.30 9.91
CA LEU A 164 18.43 2.54 8.94
C LEU A 164 19.77 3.23 8.70
N ASP A 165 20.87 2.45 8.78
CA ASP A 165 22.23 2.94 8.51
C ASP A 165 22.65 2.55 7.09
N GLY A 166 22.57 3.51 6.16
CA GLY A 166 22.91 3.31 4.76
C GLY A 166 22.17 4.24 3.81
N ASP A 167 22.36 4.01 2.52
CA ASP A 167 21.62 4.71 1.47
C ASP A 167 20.19 4.18 1.36
N ILE A 168 19.21 5.08 1.30
CA ILE A 168 17.79 4.74 1.22
C ILE A 168 17.22 5.23 -0.11
N TYR A 169 16.66 4.31 -0.89
CA TYR A 169 16.02 4.59 -2.17
C TYR A 169 14.53 4.28 -2.07
N ALA A 170 13.70 5.31 -2.23
CA ALA A 170 12.25 5.19 -2.21
C ALA A 170 11.70 5.03 -3.63
N ILE A 171 10.72 4.16 -3.80
CA ILE A 171 10.06 3.82 -5.06
C ILE A 171 8.55 3.81 -4.81
N GLY A 172 7.81 4.63 -5.53
CA GLY A 172 6.35 4.74 -5.36
C GLY A 172 5.72 5.67 -6.39
N ASP A 173 4.41 5.73 -6.43
CA ASP A 173 3.63 6.48 -7.42
C ASP A 173 2.91 7.72 -6.83
N VAL A 174 2.86 7.86 -5.51
CA VAL A 174 2.13 8.94 -4.83
C VAL A 174 3.03 9.92 -4.10
N TYR A 175 2.46 11.09 -3.78
CA TYR A 175 3.18 12.16 -3.09
C TYR A 175 3.74 11.73 -1.72
N THR A 176 3.05 10.86 -0.99
CA THR A 176 3.52 10.35 0.30
C THR A 176 4.81 9.52 0.21
N ASP A 177 5.14 8.97 -0.97
CA ASP A 177 6.41 8.30 -1.22
C ASP A 177 7.51 9.32 -1.51
N TYR A 178 7.19 10.36 -2.27
CA TYR A 178 8.09 11.49 -2.48
C TYR A 178 8.43 12.21 -1.16
N GLU A 179 7.50 12.26 -0.20
CA GLU A 179 7.76 12.85 1.11
C GLU A 179 8.94 12.18 1.85
N LEU A 180 9.22 10.91 1.59
CA LEU A 180 10.40 10.23 2.15
C LEU A 180 11.71 10.90 1.67
N ARG A 181 11.73 11.37 0.43
CA ARG A 181 12.86 12.13 -0.12
C ARG A 181 12.86 13.58 0.36
N SER A 182 11.74 14.28 0.30
CA SER A 182 11.64 15.69 0.66
C SER A 182 11.86 15.94 2.16
N SER A 183 11.58 14.94 3.01
CA SER A 183 11.90 14.96 4.45
C SER A 183 13.37 14.70 4.77
N GLY A 184 14.20 14.36 3.78
CA GLY A 184 15.62 14.05 3.94
C GLY A 184 15.91 12.62 4.42
N LEU A 185 14.91 11.75 4.58
CA LEU A 185 15.10 10.37 5.01
C LEU A 185 15.61 9.47 3.88
N ALA A 186 15.13 9.67 2.65
CA ALA A 186 15.62 8.93 1.49
C ALA A 186 16.65 9.72 0.70
N ASN A 187 17.74 9.07 0.26
CA ASN A 187 18.78 9.65 -0.59
C ASN A 187 18.27 9.89 -2.01
N ARG A 188 17.37 9.01 -2.50
CA ARG A 188 16.73 9.13 -3.81
C ARG A 188 15.27 8.71 -3.75
N PHE A 189 14.49 9.26 -4.67
CA PHE A 189 13.13 8.83 -4.97
C PHE A 189 13.03 8.52 -6.46
N TYR A 190 12.36 7.42 -6.76
CA TYR A 190 12.05 6.98 -8.11
C TYR A 190 10.53 6.94 -8.27
N ALA A 191 10.00 7.87 -9.04
CA ALA A 191 8.58 7.87 -9.41
C ALA A 191 8.29 6.62 -10.25
N PHE A 192 7.41 5.77 -9.75
CA PHE A 192 7.00 4.56 -10.45
C PHE A 192 5.81 4.88 -11.37
N THR A 193 6.02 4.85 -12.67
CA THR A 193 5.05 5.29 -13.68
C THR A 193 4.55 4.17 -14.58
N GLU A 194 4.91 2.92 -14.30
CA GLU A 194 4.51 1.77 -15.12
C GLU A 194 2.99 1.55 -15.12
N ASN A 195 2.33 1.77 -13.97
CA ASN A 195 0.91 1.50 -13.79
C ASN A 195 0.05 2.77 -13.87
N VAL A 196 0.55 3.86 -13.31
CA VAL A 196 -0.13 5.16 -13.28
C VAL A 196 0.91 6.28 -13.30
N GLU A 197 0.64 7.34 -14.05
CA GLU A 197 1.45 8.54 -14.05
C GLU A 197 0.70 9.65 -13.32
N ARG A 198 1.32 10.19 -12.24
CA ARG A 198 0.75 11.26 -11.42
C ARG A 198 1.61 12.50 -11.55
N GLU A 199 1.08 13.58 -12.09
CA GLU A 199 1.79 14.84 -12.31
C GLU A 199 2.49 15.37 -11.06
N LYS A 200 1.89 15.22 -9.86
CA LYS A 200 2.47 15.68 -8.59
C LYS A 200 3.78 14.98 -8.20
N VAL A 201 4.11 13.89 -8.85
CA VAL A 201 5.27 13.03 -8.50
C VAL A 201 6.31 13.03 -9.61
N THR A 202 5.90 13.34 -10.84
CA THR A 202 6.76 13.36 -12.04
C THR A 202 7.21 14.76 -12.46
N ALA A 203 6.65 15.82 -11.87
CA ALA A 203 6.94 17.23 -12.18
C ALA A 203 8.26 17.75 -11.55
#